data_f5ff4b9fedcc18d49a55f17c1ab563c0
#
_entry.id   f5ff4b9fedcc18d49a55f17c1ab563c0
#
_cell.length_a   1.000
_cell.length_b   1.000
_cell.length_c   1.000
_cell.angle_alpha   90.00
_cell.angle_beta   90.00
_cell.angle_gamma   90.00
#
_symmetry.space_group_name_H-M   'P 1'
#
loop_
_entity.id
_entity.type
_entity.pdbx_description
1 polymer ?
#
loop_
_entity_poly.entity_id
_entity_poly.type
_entity_poly.pdbx_seq_one_letter_code
_entity_poly.pdbx_strand_id
1 'polypeptide(L)'
;MKGQGHQIFVDELARFAAEHADTRVTAIAERAAAPLRAAVRGRRGVGRSTVARALDLAGTASGIAVSPPGCASDRDVDVIVYVTAEVIKPEDADAIAAAGRPVLAVLNKADLTGSLSGRIGDGPITAARTRCANLSALAGVPVEPIIGLLAVAALDDVDSTLWAALEELAAHPGGAVSLDGSFDGFLAANNPVPADVRLHLLDTLDLFGTALGIAAIRQGRTAAQVRALLRRMSCLDAVINKLSAVGAEVRYQRVLDAVAELEALAVGKSGIGERISGFLSRDDTVVARMAAAVDLAEAAGVEVGPVFADRDDPGAHLPRAARWQRYSRGSVSDLHRACGADIARGSLRLWSQTCGSPPDASGESW
;
A
#
# COMPACT_ATOMS: atom_id res chain seq x y z
N MET A 1 6.17 7.38 8.04
CA MET A 1 5.04 6.86 8.84
C MET A 1 3.68 7.07 8.15
N LYS A 2 3.65 7.20 6.80
CA LYS A 2 2.38 7.33 6.06
C LYS A 2 1.64 5.98 6.05
N GLY A 3 0.34 6.00 6.37
CA GLY A 3 -0.53 4.82 6.34
C GLY A 3 -0.45 3.88 7.55
N GLN A 4 0.13 4.30 8.67
CA GLN A 4 0.25 3.49 9.89
C GLN A 4 -0.68 3.96 11.03
N GLY A 5 -1.43 5.04 10.83
CA GLY A 5 -2.29 5.60 11.87
C GLY A 5 -3.38 4.65 12.33
N HIS A 6 -4.00 3.93 11.40
CA HIS A 6 -4.96 2.88 11.74
C HIS A 6 -4.36 1.80 12.64
N GLN A 7 -3.12 1.36 12.37
CA GLN A 7 -2.45 0.33 13.17
C GLN A 7 -2.21 0.79 14.61
N ILE A 8 -1.87 2.06 14.81
CA ILE A 8 -1.68 2.63 16.17
C ILE A 8 -2.97 2.48 16.99
N PHE A 9 -4.12 2.78 16.40
CA PHE A 9 -5.41 2.61 17.09
C PHE A 9 -5.72 1.13 17.38
N VAL A 10 -5.47 0.25 16.41
CA VAL A 10 -5.67 -1.20 16.55
C VAL A 10 -4.81 -1.76 17.68
N ASP A 11 -3.54 -1.36 17.76
CA ASP A 11 -2.61 -1.81 18.81
C ASP A 11 -3.05 -1.36 20.21
N GLU A 12 -3.52 -0.10 20.35
CA GLU A 12 -4.08 0.42 21.59
C GLU A 12 -5.34 -0.37 22.01
N LEU A 13 -6.24 -0.62 21.07
CA LEU A 13 -7.47 -1.36 21.33
C LEU A 13 -7.20 -2.83 21.67
N ALA A 14 -6.25 -3.48 20.99
CA ALA A 14 -5.83 -4.85 21.27
C ALA A 14 -5.23 -4.98 22.69
N ARG A 15 -4.41 -4.01 23.08
CA ARG A 15 -3.84 -3.95 24.45
C ARG A 15 -4.95 -3.84 25.49
N PHE A 16 -5.90 -2.92 25.30
CA PHE A 16 -7.04 -2.76 26.17
C PHE A 16 -7.90 -4.04 26.27
N ALA A 17 -8.14 -4.72 25.15
CA ALA A 17 -8.87 -5.99 25.10
C ALA A 17 -8.15 -7.09 25.89
N ALA A 18 -6.83 -7.21 25.73
CA ALA A 18 -6.00 -8.19 26.45
C ALA A 18 -5.99 -7.93 27.97
N GLU A 19 -5.91 -6.66 28.40
CA GLU A 19 -5.91 -6.28 29.84
C GLU A 19 -7.22 -6.64 30.55
N HIS A 20 -8.34 -6.66 29.83
CA HIS A 20 -9.67 -6.81 30.45
C HIS A 20 -10.35 -8.14 30.18
N ALA A 21 -9.85 -8.94 29.22
CA ALA A 21 -10.34 -10.26 28.85
C ALA A 21 -11.88 -10.35 28.62
N ASP A 22 -12.50 -9.25 28.15
CA ASP A 22 -13.92 -9.23 27.77
C ASP A 22 -14.08 -9.67 26.32
N THR A 23 -14.82 -10.76 26.07
CA THR A 23 -14.98 -11.36 24.75
C THR A 23 -15.61 -10.39 23.73
N ARG A 24 -16.45 -9.46 24.17
CA ARG A 24 -17.11 -8.46 23.31
C ARG A 24 -16.10 -7.43 22.84
N VAL A 25 -15.24 -6.94 23.76
CA VAL A 25 -14.17 -6.01 23.43
C VAL A 25 -13.14 -6.67 22.53
N THR A 26 -12.79 -7.93 22.80
CA THR A 26 -11.91 -8.72 21.92
C THR A 26 -12.48 -8.83 20.50
N ALA A 27 -13.76 -9.15 20.36
CA ALA A 27 -14.41 -9.23 19.06
C ALA A 27 -14.45 -7.89 18.30
N ILE A 28 -14.58 -6.75 19.01
CA ILE A 28 -14.45 -5.41 18.41
C ILE A 28 -13.02 -5.17 17.92
N ALA A 29 -12.02 -5.50 18.75
CA ALA A 29 -10.61 -5.34 18.40
C ALA A 29 -10.22 -6.18 17.17
N GLU A 30 -10.68 -7.43 17.08
CA GLU A 30 -10.44 -8.31 15.94
C GLU A 30 -11.08 -7.77 14.65
N ARG A 31 -12.30 -7.22 14.71
CA ARG A 31 -12.93 -6.58 13.53
C ARG A 31 -12.21 -5.32 13.09
N ALA A 32 -11.77 -4.49 14.04
CA ALA A 32 -10.99 -3.30 13.73
C ALA A 32 -9.63 -3.66 13.11
N ALA A 33 -8.98 -4.74 13.58
CA ALA A 33 -7.70 -5.24 13.11
C ALA A 33 -7.79 -6.04 11.80
N ALA A 34 -8.99 -6.37 11.31
CA ALA A 34 -9.14 -7.20 10.12
C ALA A 34 -8.38 -6.62 8.93
N PRO A 35 -7.64 -7.44 8.16
CA PRO A 35 -6.89 -6.97 7.00
C PRO A 35 -7.82 -6.34 5.96
N LEU A 36 -7.28 -5.40 5.18
CA LEU A 36 -7.98 -4.82 4.04
C LEU A 36 -8.17 -5.90 2.96
N ARG A 37 -9.40 -6.23 2.63
CA ARG A 37 -9.71 -7.29 1.65
C ARG A 37 -9.73 -6.71 0.25
N ALA A 38 -8.73 -7.07 -0.57
CA ALA A 38 -8.59 -6.64 -1.94
C ALA A 38 -8.99 -7.75 -2.92
N ALA A 39 -9.88 -7.46 -3.88
CA ALA A 39 -10.19 -8.36 -4.98
C ALA A 39 -9.51 -7.89 -6.26
N VAL A 40 -8.87 -8.82 -6.98
CA VAL A 40 -8.21 -8.52 -8.25
C VAL A 40 -9.15 -8.83 -9.41
N ARG A 41 -9.47 -7.81 -10.21
CA ARG A 41 -10.36 -7.87 -11.38
C ARG A 41 -9.64 -7.40 -12.64
N GLY A 42 -10.28 -7.53 -13.78
CA GLY A 42 -9.78 -7.15 -15.10
C GLY A 42 -10.08 -8.19 -16.16
N ARG A 43 -9.73 -7.91 -17.41
CA ARG A 43 -9.97 -8.82 -18.56
C ARG A 43 -9.05 -10.06 -18.53
N ARG A 44 -9.36 -11.07 -19.31
CA ARG A 44 -8.45 -12.22 -19.51
C ARG A 44 -7.18 -11.76 -20.25
N GLY A 45 -6.03 -12.35 -19.92
CA GLY A 45 -4.75 -12.07 -20.60
C GLY A 45 -3.96 -10.87 -20.08
N VAL A 46 -4.54 -10.01 -19.22
CA VAL A 46 -3.82 -8.84 -18.64
C VAL A 46 -2.89 -9.19 -17.46
N GLY A 47 -2.83 -10.45 -17.04
CA GLY A 47 -1.96 -10.91 -15.96
C GLY A 47 -2.57 -10.78 -14.55
N ARG A 48 -3.91 -10.88 -14.42
CA ARG A 48 -4.62 -10.81 -13.13
C ARG A 48 -4.06 -11.75 -12.06
N SER A 49 -3.83 -13.02 -12.43
CA SER A 49 -3.33 -14.04 -11.49
C SER A 49 -1.92 -13.72 -11.00
N THR A 50 -1.07 -13.20 -11.88
CA THR A 50 0.30 -12.78 -11.54
C THR A 50 0.29 -11.58 -10.60
N VAL A 51 -0.55 -10.57 -10.89
CA VAL A 51 -0.71 -9.40 -10.01
C VAL A 51 -1.31 -9.81 -8.66
N ALA A 52 -2.33 -10.69 -8.66
CA ALA A 52 -2.90 -11.20 -7.42
C ALA A 52 -1.86 -11.92 -6.56
N ARG A 53 -1.03 -12.79 -7.16
CA ARG A 53 0.06 -13.48 -6.46
C ARG A 53 1.09 -12.50 -5.90
N ALA A 54 1.51 -11.51 -6.69
CA ALA A 54 2.47 -10.50 -6.24
C ALA A 54 1.94 -9.68 -5.04
N LEU A 55 0.66 -9.30 -5.10
CA LEU A 55 0.00 -8.55 -4.02
C LEU A 55 -0.22 -9.42 -2.78
N ASP A 56 -0.53 -10.70 -2.92
CA ASP A 56 -0.72 -11.64 -1.82
C ASP A 56 0.59 -11.87 -1.06
N LEU A 57 1.68 -12.14 -1.80
CA LEU A 57 3.02 -12.30 -1.24
C LEU A 57 3.51 -11.06 -0.47
N ALA A 58 3.18 -9.86 -0.95
CA ALA A 58 3.60 -8.61 -0.33
C ALA A 58 2.59 -8.07 0.68
N GLY A 59 1.31 -8.40 0.52
CA GLY A 59 0.18 -7.77 1.20
C GLY A 59 0.10 -8.10 2.69
N THR A 60 0.49 -9.32 3.06
CA THR A 60 0.40 -9.79 4.45
C THR A 60 1.15 -8.87 5.42
N ALA A 61 2.36 -8.45 5.07
CA ALA A 61 3.15 -7.51 5.87
C ALA A 61 2.54 -6.09 5.94
N SER A 62 1.60 -5.77 5.04
CA SER A 62 0.94 -4.46 4.94
C SER A 62 -0.52 -4.48 5.41
N GLY A 63 -0.96 -5.59 6.03
CA GLY A 63 -2.35 -5.77 6.48
C GLY A 63 -3.35 -5.77 5.32
N ILE A 64 -2.97 -6.38 4.17
CA ILE A 64 -3.82 -6.53 2.98
C ILE A 64 -3.98 -8.02 2.70
N ALA A 65 -5.21 -8.50 2.62
CA ALA A 65 -5.55 -9.85 2.20
C ALA A 65 -6.09 -9.81 0.76
N VAL A 66 -5.53 -10.63 -0.12
CA VAL A 66 -5.87 -10.63 -1.54
C VAL A 66 -6.67 -11.88 -1.88
N SER A 67 -7.86 -11.69 -2.45
CA SER A 67 -8.66 -12.81 -2.95
C SER A 67 -8.24 -13.20 -4.36
N PRO A 68 -8.08 -14.51 -4.64
CA PRO A 68 -7.81 -14.97 -6.00
C PRO A 68 -8.87 -14.48 -7.00
N PRO A 69 -8.50 -14.24 -8.28
CA PRO A 69 -9.44 -13.78 -9.30
C PRO A 69 -10.62 -14.74 -9.45
N GLY A 70 -11.85 -14.22 -9.31
CA GLY A 70 -13.09 -14.97 -9.46
C GLY A 70 -13.62 -15.66 -8.19
N CYS A 71 -12.92 -15.60 -7.06
CA CYS A 71 -13.34 -16.27 -5.82
C CYS A 71 -14.03 -15.36 -4.79
N ALA A 72 -13.90 -14.03 -4.90
CA ALA A 72 -14.49 -13.11 -3.94
C ALA A 72 -15.96 -12.83 -4.25
N SER A 73 -16.86 -12.98 -3.25
CA SER A 73 -18.18 -12.38 -3.31
C SER A 73 -18.04 -10.86 -3.15
N ASP A 74 -18.84 -10.07 -3.87
CA ASP A 74 -18.79 -8.60 -3.81
C ASP A 74 -19.06 -8.03 -2.42
N ARG A 75 -19.69 -8.82 -1.54
CA ARG A 75 -20.00 -8.41 -0.15
C ARG A 75 -18.78 -8.41 0.76
N ASP A 76 -17.78 -9.22 0.43
CA ASP A 76 -16.60 -9.44 1.28
C ASP A 76 -15.36 -8.66 0.82
N VAL A 77 -15.51 -7.70 -0.11
CA VAL A 77 -14.43 -6.93 -0.70
C VAL A 77 -14.47 -5.50 -0.18
N ASP A 78 -13.33 -5.01 0.28
CA ASP A 78 -13.15 -3.64 0.74
C ASP A 78 -12.65 -2.72 -0.39
N VAL A 79 -11.73 -3.22 -1.25
CA VAL A 79 -11.08 -2.47 -2.34
C VAL A 79 -10.93 -3.36 -3.56
N ILE A 80 -11.07 -2.80 -4.75
CA ILE A 80 -10.84 -3.51 -6.01
C ILE A 80 -9.53 -3.06 -6.63
N VAL A 81 -8.66 -4.02 -6.98
CA VAL A 81 -7.50 -3.81 -7.83
C VAL A 81 -7.88 -4.20 -9.26
N TYR A 82 -8.04 -3.22 -10.14
CA TYR A 82 -8.43 -3.46 -11.52
C TYR A 82 -7.20 -3.51 -12.43
N VAL A 83 -6.89 -4.69 -12.96
CA VAL A 83 -5.71 -4.93 -13.79
C VAL A 83 -6.02 -4.68 -15.26
N THR A 84 -5.23 -3.82 -15.88
CA THR A 84 -5.22 -3.58 -17.32
C THR A 84 -3.81 -3.79 -17.89
N ALA A 85 -3.71 -3.88 -19.19
CA ALA A 85 -2.45 -3.84 -19.93
C ALA A 85 -2.65 -2.94 -21.15
N GLU A 86 -1.67 -2.10 -21.44
CA GLU A 86 -1.65 -1.15 -22.56
C GLU A 86 -2.71 -0.04 -22.49
N VAL A 87 -4.00 -0.36 -22.52
CA VAL A 87 -5.10 0.60 -22.59
C VAL A 87 -6.26 0.22 -21.67
N ILE A 88 -7.00 1.21 -21.20
CA ILE A 88 -8.32 1.04 -20.59
C ILE A 88 -9.34 1.08 -21.73
N LYS A 89 -10.03 -0.03 -21.97
CA LYS A 89 -11.10 -0.11 -22.95
C LYS A 89 -12.43 0.38 -22.34
N PRO A 90 -13.45 0.69 -23.19
CA PRO A 90 -14.75 1.11 -22.66
C PRO A 90 -15.35 0.14 -21.63
N GLU A 91 -15.27 -1.17 -21.88
CA GLU A 91 -15.73 -2.18 -20.93
C GLU A 91 -14.96 -2.20 -19.61
N ASP A 92 -13.67 -1.81 -19.60
CA ASP A 92 -12.89 -1.64 -18.38
C ASP A 92 -13.37 -0.42 -17.59
N ALA A 93 -13.63 0.70 -18.30
CA ALA A 93 -14.13 1.94 -17.69
C ALA A 93 -15.52 1.72 -17.06
N ASP A 94 -16.41 1.02 -17.76
CA ASP A 94 -17.74 0.67 -17.26
C ASP A 94 -17.65 -0.22 -16.02
N ALA A 95 -16.75 -1.22 -16.03
CA ALA A 95 -16.53 -2.10 -14.88
C ALA A 95 -15.94 -1.37 -13.68
N ILE A 96 -15.04 -0.40 -13.90
CA ILE A 96 -14.48 0.46 -12.86
C ILE A 96 -15.58 1.36 -12.27
N ALA A 97 -16.39 2.01 -13.12
CA ALA A 97 -17.47 2.90 -12.68
C ALA A 97 -18.57 2.14 -11.90
N ALA A 98 -18.88 0.90 -12.31
CA ALA A 98 -19.89 0.05 -11.66
C ALA A 98 -19.37 -0.68 -10.41
N ALA A 99 -18.12 -0.47 -10.00
CA ALA A 99 -17.46 -1.26 -8.96
C ALA A 99 -18.11 -1.15 -7.56
N GLY A 100 -18.77 -0.02 -7.24
CA GLY A 100 -19.41 0.23 -5.94
C GLY A 100 -18.47 0.20 -4.72
N ARG A 101 -17.17 0.12 -4.95
CA ARG A 101 -16.09 0.09 -3.95
C ARG A 101 -14.93 0.95 -4.44
N PRO A 102 -14.04 1.42 -3.56
CA PRO A 102 -12.81 2.08 -3.97
C PRO A 102 -12.00 1.23 -4.94
N VAL A 103 -11.50 1.82 -6.02
CA VAL A 103 -10.75 1.12 -7.07
C VAL A 103 -9.36 1.71 -7.19
N LEU A 104 -8.35 0.83 -7.22
CA LEU A 104 -7.02 1.11 -7.72
C LEU A 104 -6.86 0.37 -9.05
N ALA A 105 -6.70 1.08 -10.16
CA ALA A 105 -6.32 0.44 -11.40
C ALA A 105 -4.80 0.24 -11.46
N VAL A 106 -4.34 -0.85 -12.06
CA VAL A 106 -2.93 -1.13 -12.28
C VAL A 106 -2.66 -1.43 -13.73
N LEU A 107 -1.67 -0.75 -14.31
CA LEU A 107 -1.15 -1.01 -15.65
C LEU A 107 -0.06 -2.08 -15.53
N ASN A 108 -0.44 -3.35 -15.76
CA ASN A 108 0.51 -4.46 -15.74
C ASN A 108 1.30 -4.52 -17.06
N LYS A 109 2.43 -5.23 -17.06
CA LYS A 109 3.41 -5.30 -18.15
C LYS A 109 3.96 -3.91 -18.48
N ALA A 110 4.26 -3.13 -17.43
CA ALA A 110 4.70 -1.75 -17.56
C ALA A 110 6.04 -1.61 -18.29
N ASP A 111 6.83 -2.67 -18.35
CA ASP A 111 8.07 -2.81 -19.12
C ASP A 111 7.85 -2.68 -20.65
N LEU A 112 6.66 -2.99 -21.16
CA LEU A 112 6.32 -2.88 -22.58
C LEU A 112 5.93 -1.44 -22.99
N THR A 113 5.85 -0.51 -22.06
CA THR A 113 5.35 0.86 -22.35
C THR A 113 6.41 1.78 -22.97
N GLY A 114 7.69 1.44 -22.90
CA GLY A 114 8.79 2.27 -23.40
C GLY A 114 9.81 1.48 -24.21
N SER A 115 10.89 2.16 -24.62
CA SER A 115 11.99 1.51 -25.32
C SER A 115 12.95 0.87 -24.32
N LEU A 116 13.26 -0.40 -24.51
CA LEU A 116 14.30 -1.11 -23.74
C LEU A 116 15.72 -0.62 -24.07
N SER A 117 15.92 -0.05 -25.27
CA SER A 117 17.25 0.33 -25.76
C SER A 117 17.85 1.57 -25.10
N GLY A 118 17.08 2.35 -24.33
CA GLY A 118 17.56 3.55 -23.62
C GLY A 118 18.16 4.66 -24.49
N ARG A 119 18.14 4.47 -25.83
CA ARG A 119 18.80 5.38 -26.77
C ARG A 119 18.00 6.62 -27.11
N ILE A 120 16.67 6.58 -26.97
CA ILE A 120 15.77 7.70 -27.25
C ILE A 120 14.62 7.66 -26.26
N GLY A 121 14.63 8.55 -25.25
CA GLY A 121 13.54 8.77 -24.34
C GLY A 121 13.76 8.22 -22.90
N ASP A 122 12.78 8.46 -22.08
CA ASP A 122 12.72 7.95 -20.70
C ASP A 122 12.61 6.43 -20.70
N GLY A 123 13.26 5.77 -19.71
CA GLY A 123 13.17 4.31 -19.58
C GLY A 123 11.72 3.83 -19.37
N PRO A 124 11.46 2.50 -19.54
CA PRO A 124 10.11 1.95 -19.61
C PRO A 124 9.23 2.31 -18.40
N ILE A 125 9.82 2.38 -17.20
CA ILE A 125 9.07 2.74 -15.98
C ILE A 125 8.63 4.21 -15.97
N THR A 126 9.45 5.14 -16.47
CA THR A 126 9.06 6.55 -16.59
C THR A 126 7.97 6.73 -17.61
N ALA A 127 8.09 6.08 -18.76
CA ALA A 127 7.05 6.06 -19.79
C ALA A 127 5.73 5.47 -19.26
N ALA A 128 5.80 4.36 -18.50
CA ALA A 128 4.65 3.76 -17.87
C ALA A 128 3.96 4.69 -16.86
N ARG A 129 4.72 5.43 -16.04
CA ARG A 129 4.17 6.43 -15.11
C ARG A 129 3.44 7.56 -15.82
N THR A 130 4.03 8.10 -16.90
CA THR A 130 3.37 9.11 -17.75
C THR A 130 2.07 8.56 -18.34
N ARG A 131 2.10 7.32 -18.82
CA ARG A 131 0.90 6.66 -19.34
C ARG A 131 -0.16 6.47 -18.25
N CYS A 132 0.23 6.03 -17.06
CA CYS A 132 -0.67 5.87 -15.92
C CYS A 132 -1.36 7.19 -15.52
N ALA A 133 -0.64 8.32 -15.56
CA ALA A 133 -1.25 9.63 -15.31
C ALA A 133 -2.37 9.94 -16.31
N ASN A 134 -2.14 9.67 -17.60
CA ASN A 134 -3.16 9.85 -18.66
C ASN A 134 -4.35 8.89 -18.47
N LEU A 135 -4.08 7.63 -18.15
CA LEU A 135 -5.12 6.63 -17.91
C LEU A 135 -5.93 6.96 -16.64
N SER A 136 -5.29 7.51 -15.60
CA SER A 136 -5.96 7.96 -14.38
C SER A 136 -6.95 9.10 -14.65
N ALA A 137 -6.56 10.07 -15.48
CA ALA A 137 -7.45 11.15 -15.91
C ALA A 137 -8.65 10.62 -16.72
N LEU A 138 -8.44 9.60 -17.56
CA LEU A 138 -9.49 8.97 -18.37
C LEU A 138 -10.46 8.13 -17.54
N ALA A 139 -9.95 7.34 -16.59
CA ALA A 139 -10.74 6.39 -15.80
C ALA A 139 -11.37 7.00 -14.55
N GLY A 140 -10.94 8.19 -14.12
CA GLY A 140 -11.41 8.84 -12.90
C GLY A 140 -10.96 8.14 -11.60
N VAL A 141 -10.01 7.19 -11.70
CA VAL A 141 -9.44 6.45 -10.57
C VAL A 141 -7.92 6.46 -10.62
N PRO A 142 -7.21 6.28 -9.49
CA PRO A 142 -5.76 6.16 -9.51
C PRO A 142 -5.32 4.98 -10.37
N VAL A 143 -4.26 5.18 -11.18
CA VAL A 143 -3.62 4.13 -11.98
C VAL A 143 -2.15 4.09 -11.65
N GLU A 144 -1.62 2.91 -11.28
CA GLU A 144 -0.20 2.70 -10.98
C GLU A 144 0.41 1.64 -11.91
N PRO A 145 1.67 1.81 -12.34
CA PRO A 145 2.34 0.79 -13.14
C PRO A 145 2.80 -0.38 -12.27
N ILE A 146 2.77 -1.60 -12.84
CA ILE A 146 3.35 -2.79 -12.23
C ILE A 146 3.94 -3.71 -13.28
N ILE A 147 5.04 -4.38 -12.95
CA ILE A 147 5.55 -5.53 -13.71
C ILE A 147 5.34 -6.76 -12.85
N GLY A 148 4.20 -7.42 -13.03
CA GLY A 148 3.75 -8.49 -12.16
C GLY A 148 4.71 -9.67 -12.05
N LEU A 149 5.37 -10.08 -13.16
CA LEU A 149 6.37 -11.16 -13.13
C LEU A 149 7.57 -10.79 -12.25
N LEU A 150 8.12 -9.59 -12.42
CA LEU A 150 9.24 -9.14 -11.60
C LEU A 150 8.86 -9.03 -10.12
N ALA A 151 7.63 -8.62 -9.84
CA ALA A 151 7.13 -8.53 -8.47
C ALA A 151 7.08 -9.91 -7.81
N VAL A 152 6.57 -10.93 -8.50
CA VAL A 152 6.57 -12.31 -8.02
C VAL A 152 7.99 -12.83 -7.85
N ALA A 153 8.84 -12.71 -8.87
CA ALA A 153 10.22 -13.18 -8.83
C ALA A 153 11.08 -12.50 -7.74
N ALA A 154 10.75 -11.27 -7.37
CA ALA A 154 11.45 -10.57 -6.29
C ALA A 154 11.05 -11.07 -4.88
N LEU A 155 9.87 -11.66 -4.73
CA LEU A 155 9.31 -12.11 -3.45
C LEU A 155 9.41 -13.63 -3.24
N ASP A 156 9.30 -14.39 -4.32
CA ASP A 156 9.54 -15.82 -4.28
C ASP A 156 11.06 -16.11 -4.27
N ASP A 157 11.44 -17.28 -3.78
CA ASP A 157 12.81 -17.73 -3.93
C ASP A 157 13.08 -18.09 -5.40
N VAL A 158 14.02 -17.37 -5.99
CA VAL A 158 14.49 -17.67 -7.34
C VAL A 158 15.17 -19.04 -7.30
N ASP A 159 14.70 -19.98 -8.12
CA ASP A 159 15.29 -21.30 -8.25
C ASP A 159 16.80 -21.18 -8.54
N SER A 160 17.59 -22.03 -7.88
CA SER A 160 19.05 -22.09 -8.08
C SER A 160 19.44 -22.33 -9.55
N THR A 161 18.62 -23.07 -10.29
CA THR A 161 18.79 -23.33 -11.74
C THR A 161 18.69 -22.04 -12.55
N LEU A 162 17.69 -21.20 -12.24
CA LEU A 162 17.51 -19.89 -12.90
C LEU A 162 18.63 -18.92 -12.54
N TRP A 163 19.10 -18.98 -11.30
CA TRP A 163 20.21 -18.14 -10.87
C TRP A 163 21.50 -18.53 -11.60
N ALA A 164 21.85 -19.83 -11.66
CA ALA A 164 22.99 -20.33 -12.41
C ALA A 164 22.93 -19.99 -13.91
N ALA A 165 21.73 -20.07 -14.51
CA ALA A 165 21.52 -19.67 -15.91
C ALA A 165 21.76 -18.17 -16.14
N LEU A 166 21.35 -17.29 -15.20
CA LEU A 166 21.64 -15.86 -15.27
C LEU A 166 23.14 -15.57 -15.17
N GLU A 167 23.87 -16.31 -14.27
CA GLU A 167 25.32 -16.18 -14.14
C GLU A 167 26.05 -16.64 -15.42
N GLU A 168 25.61 -17.73 -16.02
CA GLU A 168 26.17 -18.24 -17.27
C GLU A 168 25.94 -17.26 -18.43
N LEU A 169 24.71 -16.72 -18.56
CA LEU A 169 24.40 -15.67 -19.53
C LEU A 169 25.18 -14.39 -19.28
N ALA A 170 25.43 -14.03 -18.02
CA ALA A 170 26.22 -12.86 -17.68
C ALA A 170 27.71 -13.03 -18.03
N ALA A 171 28.25 -14.23 -17.88
CA ALA A 171 29.63 -14.55 -18.23
C ALA A 171 29.85 -14.63 -19.77
N HIS A 172 28.83 -15.01 -20.52
CA HIS A 172 28.93 -15.17 -21.98
C HIS A 172 28.89 -13.83 -22.73
N PRO A 173 29.82 -13.55 -23.65
CA PRO A 173 29.88 -12.28 -24.38
C PRO A 173 28.59 -11.97 -25.17
N GLY A 174 27.99 -12.98 -25.78
CA GLY A 174 26.71 -12.88 -26.54
C GLY A 174 25.44 -12.92 -25.67
N GLY A 175 25.56 -13.17 -24.37
CA GLY A 175 24.39 -13.37 -23.52
C GLY A 175 23.43 -12.17 -23.40
N ALA A 176 23.96 -10.95 -23.52
CA ALA A 176 23.14 -9.73 -23.57
C ALA A 176 22.64 -9.41 -24.99
N VAL A 177 23.40 -9.74 -26.01
CA VAL A 177 23.04 -9.44 -27.43
C VAL A 177 21.84 -10.27 -27.88
N SER A 178 21.66 -11.47 -27.33
CA SER A 178 20.50 -12.31 -27.62
C SER A 178 19.17 -11.74 -27.10
N LEU A 179 19.20 -10.72 -26.24
CA LEU A 179 18.03 -10.01 -25.70
C LEU A 179 17.59 -8.81 -26.56
N ASP A 180 18.38 -8.41 -27.57
CA ASP A 180 18.10 -7.23 -28.40
C ASP A 180 16.98 -7.43 -29.45
N GLY A 181 16.38 -8.60 -29.51
CA GLY A 181 15.44 -8.92 -30.56
C GLY A 181 14.02 -9.18 -30.08
N SER A 182 13.70 -10.44 -30.02
CA SER A 182 12.38 -10.93 -29.70
C SER A 182 12.49 -12.15 -28.79
N PHE A 183 11.38 -12.52 -28.23
CA PHE A 183 11.22 -13.75 -27.46
C PHE A 183 11.77 -14.98 -28.23
N ASP A 184 11.34 -15.11 -29.46
CA ASP A 184 11.81 -16.20 -30.38
C ASP A 184 13.31 -16.10 -30.68
N GLY A 185 13.82 -14.88 -30.85
CA GLY A 185 15.25 -14.62 -31.08
C GLY A 185 16.10 -15.05 -29.89
N PHE A 186 15.67 -14.78 -28.65
CA PHE A 186 16.34 -15.23 -27.46
C PHE A 186 16.36 -16.76 -27.33
N LEU A 187 15.24 -17.43 -27.67
CA LEU A 187 15.15 -18.87 -27.62
C LEU A 187 15.98 -19.56 -28.79
N ALA A 188 16.07 -18.93 -29.95
CA ALA A 188 16.83 -19.44 -31.07
C ALA A 188 18.32 -19.12 -31.04
N ALA A 189 18.74 -18.19 -30.18
CA ALA A 189 20.14 -17.75 -30.11
C ALA A 189 21.07 -18.91 -29.72
N ASN A 190 22.24 -18.93 -30.35
CA ASN A 190 23.30 -19.86 -29.98
C ASN A 190 23.98 -19.36 -28.70
N ASN A 191 23.61 -19.97 -27.55
CA ASN A 191 24.18 -19.64 -26.26
C ASN A 191 24.30 -20.89 -25.38
N PRO A 192 25.14 -20.88 -24.32
CA PRO A 192 25.44 -22.08 -23.51
C PRO A 192 24.24 -22.57 -22.68
N VAL A 193 23.27 -21.70 -22.36
CA VAL A 193 22.10 -22.08 -21.54
C VAL A 193 21.08 -22.82 -22.39
N PRO A 194 20.62 -24.01 -21.97
CA PRO A 194 19.62 -24.81 -22.68
C PRO A 194 18.32 -24.04 -22.97
N ALA A 195 17.65 -24.36 -24.09
CA ALA A 195 16.46 -23.62 -24.53
C ALA A 195 15.29 -23.74 -23.56
N ASP A 196 15.11 -24.87 -22.89
CA ASP A 196 14.09 -25.09 -21.86
C ASP A 196 14.34 -24.23 -20.62
N VAL A 197 15.59 -24.07 -20.19
CA VAL A 197 15.96 -23.17 -19.08
C VAL A 197 15.77 -21.71 -19.49
N ARG A 198 16.08 -21.34 -20.73
CA ARG A 198 15.80 -20.00 -21.26
C ARG A 198 14.31 -19.69 -21.33
N LEU A 199 13.50 -20.68 -21.72
CA LEU A 199 12.04 -20.54 -21.68
C LEU A 199 11.57 -20.32 -20.25
N HIS A 200 12.10 -21.07 -19.28
CA HIS A 200 11.76 -20.89 -17.88
C HIS A 200 12.20 -19.52 -17.32
N LEU A 201 13.35 -18.99 -17.76
CA LEU A 201 13.75 -17.60 -17.46
C LEU A 201 12.73 -16.58 -17.99
N LEU A 202 12.25 -16.76 -19.23
CA LEU A 202 11.26 -15.88 -19.83
C LEU A 202 9.90 -15.97 -19.13
N ASP A 203 9.47 -17.17 -18.75
CA ASP A 203 8.22 -17.36 -17.99
C ASP A 203 8.25 -16.73 -16.61
N THR A 204 9.45 -16.61 -16.01
CA THR A 204 9.63 -16.09 -14.64
C THR A 204 9.96 -14.59 -14.62
N LEU A 205 10.82 -14.12 -15.53
CA LEU A 205 11.38 -12.77 -15.50
C LEU A 205 11.00 -11.93 -16.71
N ASP A 206 10.52 -12.56 -17.81
CA ASP A 206 10.42 -11.97 -19.14
C ASP A 206 11.80 -11.51 -19.67
N LEU A 207 11.84 -10.94 -20.87
CA LEU A 207 13.07 -10.39 -21.44
C LEU A 207 13.66 -9.25 -20.60
N PHE A 208 12.79 -8.36 -20.14
CA PHE A 208 13.21 -7.20 -19.35
C PHE A 208 13.88 -7.61 -18.02
N GLY A 209 13.27 -8.51 -17.27
CA GLY A 209 13.83 -8.99 -15.99
C GLY A 209 15.10 -9.81 -16.18
N THR A 210 15.16 -10.63 -17.25
CA THR A 210 16.36 -11.38 -17.62
C THR A 210 17.52 -10.42 -17.96
N ALA A 211 17.26 -9.38 -18.76
CA ALA A 211 18.25 -8.36 -19.09
C ALA A 211 18.76 -7.61 -17.85
N LEU A 212 17.86 -7.25 -16.94
CA LEU A 212 18.21 -6.62 -15.66
C LEU A 212 19.08 -7.52 -14.79
N GLY A 213 18.74 -8.81 -14.69
CA GLY A 213 19.50 -9.81 -13.93
C GLY A 213 20.92 -9.95 -14.48
N ILE A 214 21.06 -10.14 -15.78
CA ILE A 214 22.36 -10.25 -16.46
C ILE A 214 23.20 -8.98 -16.24
N ALA A 215 22.62 -7.80 -16.45
CA ALA A 215 23.31 -6.53 -16.29
C ALA A 215 23.77 -6.33 -14.83
N ALA A 216 22.95 -6.69 -13.85
CA ALA A 216 23.28 -6.58 -12.44
C ALA A 216 24.40 -7.55 -12.03
N ILE A 217 24.38 -8.78 -12.49
CA ILE A 217 25.43 -9.79 -12.24
C ILE A 217 26.76 -9.34 -12.85
N ARG A 218 26.74 -8.79 -14.07
CA ARG A 218 27.95 -8.21 -14.70
C ARG A 218 28.54 -7.05 -13.92
N GLN A 219 27.73 -6.34 -13.12
CA GLN A 219 28.17 -5.30 -12.18
C GLN A 219 28.63 -5.88 -10.83
N GLY A 220 28.73 -7.20 -10.67
CA GLY A 220 29.15 -7.86 -9.44
C GLY A 220 28.09 -7.89 -8.33
N ARG A 221 26.80 -7.72 -8.67
CA ARG A 221 25.73 -7.76 -7.66
C ARG A 221 25.42 -9.19 -7.21
N THR A 222 25.18 -9.34 -5.92
CA THR A 222 24.73 -10.61 -5.32
C THR A 222 23.27 -10.92 -5.64
N ALA A 223 22.83 -12.16 -5.45
CA ALA A 223 21.43 -12.58 -5.63
C ALA A 223 20.44 -11.72 -4.83
N ALA A 224 20.77 -11.38 -3.58
CA ALA A 224 19.95 -10.50 -2.74
C ALA A 224 19.83 -9.09 -3.33
N GLN A 225 20.91 -8.55 -3.90
CA GLN A 225 20.90 -7.23 -4.55
C GLN A 225 20.14 -7.25 -5.87
N VAL A 226 20.19 -8.36 -6.62
CA VAL A 226 19.38 -8.54 -7.84
C VAL A 226 17.90 -8.62 -7.47
N ARG A 227 17.51 -9.38 -6.45
CA ARG A 227 16.12 -9.42 -5.96
C ARG A 227 15.61 -8.04 -5.54
N ALA A 228 16.40 -7.29 -4.79
CA ALA A 228 16.06 -5.93 -4.40
C ALA A 228 15.89 -4.99 -5.62
N LEU A 229 16.72 -5.19 -6.68
CA LEU A 229 16.57 -4.47 -7.94
C LEU A 229 15.26 -4.83 -8.65
N LEU A 230 14.94 -6.12 -8.78
CA LEU A 230 13.69 -6.59 -9.39
C LEU A 230 12.48 -6.04 -8.64
N ARG A 231 12.47 -6.07 -7.29
CA ARG A 231 11.41 -5.48 -6.48
C ARG A 231 11.22 -4.00 -6.77
N ARG A 232 12.31 -3.23 -6.80
CA ARG A 232 12.24 -1.79 -7.11
C ARG A 232 11.71 -1.53 -8.52
N MET A 233 12.17 -2.31 -9.51
CA MET A 233 11.78 -2.14 -10.91
C MET A 233 10.36 -2.64 -11.19
N SER A 234 9.84 -3.56 -10.38
CA SER A 234 8.45 -4.04 -10.49
C SER A 234 7.40 -2.99 -10.13
N CYS A 235 7.77 -1.89 -9.47
CA CYS A 235 6.88 -0.87 -8.91
C CYS A 235 5.90 -1.39 -7.85
N LEU A 236 6.06 -2.61 -7.33
CA LEU A 236 5.15 -3.24 -6.38
C LEU A 236 4.91 -2.39 -5.12
N ASP A 237 5.98 -1.83 -4.53
CA ASP A 237 5.87 -1.03 -3.30
C ASP A 237 5.02 0.24 -3.51
N ALA A 238 5.07 0.85 -4.70
CA ALA A 238 4.21 1.99 -5.05
C ALA A 238 2.73 1.56 -5.13
N VAL A 239 2.46 0.39 -5.71
CA VAL A 239 1.10 -0.18 -5.79
C VAL A 239 0.56 -0.51 -4.39
N ILE A 240 1.35 -1.15 -3.51
CA ILE A 240 0.96 -1.44 -2.12
C ILE A 240 0.65 -0.15 -1.35
N ASN A 241 1.52 0.86 -1.45
CA ASN A 241 1.31 2.15 -0.79
C ASN A 241 0.03 2.84 -1.30
N LYS A 242 -0.21 2.80 -2.61
CA LYS A 242 -1.42 3.39 -3.21
C LYS A 242 -2.67 2.61 -2.83
N LEU A 243 -2.59 1.28 -2.78
CA LEU A 243 -3.69 0.41 -2.33
C LEU A 243 -4.04 0.69 -0.86
N SER A 244 -3.03 0.88 -0.01
CA SER A 244 -3.23 1.29 1.38
C SER A 244 -3.91 2.66 1.50
N ALA A 245 -3.55 3.62 0.64
CA ALA A 245 -4.20 4.92 0.60
C ALA A 245 -5.66 4.83 0.13
N VAL A 246 -5.93 4.07 -0.94
CA VAL A 246 -7.31 3.83 -1.43
C VAL A 246 -8.17 3.15 -0.36
N GLY A 247 -7.58 2.28 0.47
CA GLY A 247 -8.26 1.61 1.58
C GLY A 247 -8.38 2.44 2.86
N ALA A 248 -7.86 3.67 2.92
CA ALA A 248 -7.85 4.47 4.13
C ALA A 248 -9.26 4.81 4.65
N GLU A 249 -10.21 5.06 3.75
CA GLU A 249 -11.62 5.28 4.12
C GLU A 249 -12.19 4.09 4.87
N VAL A 250 -11.99 2.87 4.36
CA VAL A 250 -12.48 1.64 4.98
C VAL A 250 -11.86 1.44 6.35
N ARG A 251 -10.53 1.65 6.47
CA ARG A 251 -9.82 1.51 7.74
C ARG A 251 -10.31 2.52 8.78
N TYR A 252 -10.49 3.78 8.38
CA TYR A 252 -10.98 4.80 9.29
C TYR A 252 -12.44 4.56 9.69
N GLN A 253 -13.29 4.07 8.77
CA GLN A 253 -14.65 3.68 9.10
C GLN A 253 -14.68 2.58 10.16
N ARG A 254 -13.79 1.57 10.08
CA ARG A 254 -13.65 0.53 11.11
C ARG A 254 -13.25 1.09 12.48
N VAL A 255 -12.43 2.15 12.51
CA VAL A 255 -12.11 2.86 13.76
C VAL A 255 -13.36 3.50 14.35
N LEU A 256 -14.16 4.19 13.53
CA LEU A 256 -15.40 4.82 13.98
C LEU A 256 -16.42 3.78 14.47
N ASP A 257 -16.58 2.67 13.74
CA ASP A 257 -17.48 1.57 14.12
C ASP A 257 -17.04 0.94 15.45
N ALA A 258 -15.75 0.69 15.63
CA ALA A 258 -15.20 0.17 16.89
C ALA A 258 -15.46 1.12 18.07
N VAL A 259 -15.28 2.42 17.86
CA VAL A 259 -15.57 3.43 18.90
C VAL A 259 -17.05 3.46 19.23
N ALA A 260 -17.93 3.44 18.23
CA ALA A 260 -19.40 3.45 18.44
C ALA A 260 -19.87 2.20 19.20
N GLU A 261 -19.32 1.01 18.84
CA GLU A 261 -19.63 -0.24 19.54
C GLU A 261 -19.13 -0.23 21.00
N LEU A 262 -17.93 0.31 21.25
CA LEU A 262 -17.40 0.50 22.61
C LEU A 262 -18.26 1.46 23.42
N GLU A 263 -18.67 2.60 22.85
CA GLU A 263 -19.59 3.55 23.49
C GLU A 263 -20.92 2.89 23.85
N ALA A 264 -21.48 2.08 22.95
CA ALA A 264 -22.70 1.33 23.19
C ALA A 264 -22.53 0.30 24.34
N LEU A 265 -21.38 -0.37 24.42
CA LEU A 265 -21.06 -1.27 25.53
C LEU A 265 -20.87 -0.52 26.86
N ALA A 266 -20.32 0.70 26.84
CA ALA A 266 -20.11 1.51 28.02
C ALA A 266 -21.42 1.94 28.69
N VAL A 267 -22.47 2.21 27.91
CA VAL A 267 -23.81 2.55 28.41
C VAL A 267 -24.53 1.34 29.05
N GLY A 268 -24.13 0.11 28.68
CA GLY A 268 -24.70 -1.13 29.24
C GLY A 268 -24.39 -1.27 30.74
N LYS A 269 -25.27 -1.99 31.49
CA LYS A 269 -25.10 -2.28 32.93
C LYS A 269 -23.95 -3.25 33.25
N SER A 270 -22.95 -3.39 32.38
CA SER A 270 -21.79 -4.27 32.60
C SER A 270 -20.67 -3.52 33.33
N GLY A 271 -20.01 -4.16 34.29
CA GLY A 271 -18.93 -3.55 35.07
C GLY A 271 -17.68 -3.09 34.31
N ILE A 272 -17.67 -3.27 32.95
CA ILE A 272 -16.62 -2.81 32.06
C ILE A 272 -16.85 -1.37 31.52
N GLY A 273 -18.08 -0.81 31.71
CA GLY A 273 -18.45 0.47 31.11
C GLY A 273 -17.54 1.64 31.50
N GLU A 274 -17.21 1.79 32.78
CA GLU A 274 -16.29 2.84 33.25
C GLU A 274 -14.88 2.68 32.67
N ARG A 275 -14.42 1.44 32.51
CA ARG A 275 -13.08 1.15 31.94
C ARG A 275 -13.05 1.50 30.46
N ILE A 276 -14.13 1.20 29.70
CA ILE A 276 -14.27 1.60 28.30
C ILE A 276 -14.28 3.13 28.17
N SER A 277 -15.06 3.82 29.03
CA SER A 277 -15.12 5.29 29.03
C SER A 277 -13.74 5.89 29.35
N GLY A 278 -13.02 5.28 30.32
CA GLY A 278 -11.63 5.64 30.63
C GLY A 278 -10.71 5.43 29.42
N PHE A 279 -10.78 4.27 28.74
CA PHE A 279 -9.99 3.98 27.55
C PHE A 279 -10.25 5.01 26.43
N LEU A 280 -11.50 5.27 26.07
CA LEU A 280 -11.86 6.22 25.03
C LEU A 280 -11.44 7.66 25.33
N SER A 281 -11.25 8.00 26.61
CA SER A 281 -10.83 9.33 27.06
C SER A 281 -9.33 9.48 27.24
N ARG A 282 -8.54 8.40 27.20
CA ARG A 282 -7.08 8.44 27.32
C ARG A 282 -6.46 9.24 26.17
N ASP A 283 -5.43 9.99 26.48
CA ASP A 283 -4.72 10.80 25.50
C ASP A 283 -4.15 9.94 24.36
N ASP A 284 -3.56 8.78 24.68
CA ASP A 284 -3.01 7.86 23.68
C ASP A 284 -4.09 7.35 22.71
N THR A 285 -5.28 7.00 23.23
CA THR A 285 -6.42 6.57 22.39
C THR A 285 -6.91 7.69 21.47
N VAL A 286 -7.01 8.92 22.01
CA VAL A 286 -7.44 10.10 21.23
C VAL A 286 -6.41 10.42 20.14
N VAL A 287 -5.11 10.35 20.45
CA VAL A 287 -4.02 10.58 19.50
C VAL A 287 -3.97 9.44 18.45
N ALA A 288 -4.22 8.19 18.85
CA ALA A 288 -4.31 7.07 17.93
C ALA A 288 -5.47 7.21 16.93
N ARG A 289 -6.65 7.67 17.38
CA ARG A 289 -7.78 8.01 16.48
C ARG A 289 -7.41 9.14 15.52
N MET A 290 -6.75 10.18 16.04
CA MET A 290 -6.24 11.26 15.18
C MET A 290 -5.29 10.71 14.12
N ALA A 291 -4.39 9.78 14.46
CA ALA A 291 -3.45 9.19 13.50
C ALA A 291 -4.19 8.47 12.35
N ALA A 292 -5.23 7.70 12.66
CA ALA A 292 -6.05 7.06 11.65
C ALA A 292 -6.82 8.07 10.77
N ALA A 293 -7.30 9.16 11.35
CA ALA A 293 -7.95 10.24 10.62
C ALA A 293 -6.96 10.99 9.70
N VAL A 294 -5.70 11.14 10.10
CA VAL A 294 -4.62 11.71 9.28
C VAL A 294 -4.37 10.86 8.03
N ASP A 295 -4.33 9.52 8.17
CA ASP A 295 -4.17 8.62 7.02
C ASP A 295 -5.28 8.84 5.97
N LEU A 296 -6.53 9.03 6.41
CA LEU A 296 -7.65 9.33 5.52
C LEU A 296 -7.49 10.70 4.84
N ALA A 297 -7.15 11.73 5.60
CA ALA A 297 -6.99 13.08 5.07
C ALA A 297 -5.87 13.16 4.02
N GLU A 298 -4.71 12.52 4.30
CA GLU A 298 -3.60 12.44 3.34
C GLU A 298 -3.98 11.64 2.09
N ALA A 299 -4.74 10.54 2.24
CA ALA A 299 -5.23 9.75 1.11
C ALA A 299 -6.16 10.56 0.21
N ALA A 300 -6.98 11.44 0.78
CA ALA A 300 -7.85 12.37 0.08
C ALA A 300 -7.09 13.58 -0.51
N GLY A 301 -5.77 13.65 -0.35
CA GLY A 301 -4.95 14.77 -0.84
C GLY A 301 -5.09 16.06 -0.03
N VAL A 302 -5.66 15.98 1.18
CA VAL A 302 -5.74 17.12 2.08
C VAL A 302 -4.44 17.23 2.86
N GLU A 303 -3.76 18.35 2.74
CA GLU A 303 -2.51 18.59 3.46
C GLU A 303 -2.78 18.71 4.97
N VAL A 304 -2.23 17.80 5.75
CA VAL A 304 -2.41 17.79 7.22
C VAL A 304 -1.33 18.58 7.93
N GLY A 305 -0.18 18.75 7.30
CA GLY A 305 1.05 19.26 7.90
C GLY A 305 1.77 18.18 8.74
N PRO A 306 2.95 18.45 9.25
CA PRO A 306 3.75 17.49 10.02
C PRO A 306 3.13 17.26 11.41
N VAL A 307 2.29 16.23 11.54
CA VAL A 307 1.55 15.95 12.78
C VAL A 307 2.45 15.37 13.87
N PHE A 308 3.39 14.51 13.48
CA PHE A 308 4.23 13.76 14.40
C PHE A 308 5.68 14.25 14.46
N ALA A 309 6.15 15.00 13.44
CA ALA A 309 7.48 15.62 13.46
C ALA A 309 7.54 16.83 14.41
N ASP A 310 6.42 17.54 14.58
CA ASP A 310 6.30 18.71 15.47
C ASP A 310 5.57 18.35 16.76
N ARG A 311 5.72 17.11 17.26
CA ARG A 311 5.04 16.66 18.49
C ARG A 311 5.43 17.53 19.69
N ASP A 312 6.63 18.05 19.68
CA ASP A 312 7.20 18.85 20.76
C ASP A 312 7.05 20.37 20.53
N ASP A 313 6.42 20.80 19.41
CA ASP A 313 6.14 22.23 19.13
C ASP A 313 4.70 22.61 19.54
N PRO A 314 4.52 23.22 20.72
CA PRO A 314 3.19 23.68 21.18
C PRO A 314 2.52 24.66 20.22
N GLY A 315 3.34 25.43 19.47
CA GLY A 315 2.86 26.46 18.55
C GLY A 315 2.12 25.91 17.33
N ALA A 316 2.41 24.65 16.93
CA ALA A 316 1.80 24.02 15.77
C ALA A 316 0.42 23.41 16.05
N HIS A 317 0.14 23.03 17.30
CA HIS A 317 -1.05 22.23 17.63
C HIS A 317 -2.36 23.04 17.61
N LEU A 318 -2.40 24.24 18.15
CA LEU A 318 -3.61 25.06 18.19
C LEU A 318 -4.07 25.54 16.79
N PRO A 319 -3.18 26.05 15.92
CA PRO A 319 -3.56 26.39 14.54
C PRO A 319 -4.10 25.17 13.78
N ARG A 320 -3.50 23.99 13.96
CA ARG A 320 -3.97 22.73 13.37
C ARG A 320 -5.36 22.36 13.90
N ALA A 321 -5.59 22.40 15.20
CA ALA A 321 -6.90 22.14 15.79
C ALA A 321 -7.98 23.08 15.23
N ALA A 322 -7.70 24.38 15.16
CA ALA A 322 -8.63 25.39 14.63
C ALA A 322 -8.91 25.19 13.14
N ARG A 323 -7.90 24.83 12.33
CA ARG A 323 -8.05 24.52 10.90
C ARG A 323 -8.98 23.33 10.70
N TRP A 324 -8.72 22.22 11.42
CA TRP A 324 -9.49 20.99 11.27
C TRP A 324 -10.89 21.07 11.87
N GLN A 325 -11.09 21.87 12.89
CA GLN A 325 -12.43 22.18 13.39
C GLN A 325 -13.25 22.96 12.35
N ARG A 326 -12.64 23.89 11.63
CA ARG A 326 -13.32 24.58 10.50
C ARG A 326 -13.63 23.61 9.37
N TYR A 327 -12.68 22.71 9.03
CA TYR A 327 -12.91 21.68 8.04
C TYR A 327 -14.09 20.77 8.39
N SER A 328 -14.19 20.30 9.64
CA SER A 328 -15.29 19.43 10.09
C SER A 328 -16.67 20.10 10.05
N ARG A 329 -16.71 21.44 10.07
CA ARG A 329 -17.96 22.23 9.96
C ARG A 329 -18.30 22.64 8.52
N GLY A 330 -17.43 22.34 7.57
CA GLY A 330 -17.61 22.62 6.16
C GLY A 330 -18.60 21.66 5.48
N SER A 331 -18.81 21.88 4.18
CA SER A 331 -19.64 20.99 3.35
C SER A 331 -18.85 19.77 2.93
N VAL A 332 -18.65 18.83 3.86
CA VAL A 332 -17.93 17.56 3.66
C VAL A 332 -18.84 16.39 4.03
N SER A 333 -18.47 15.17 3.58
CA SER A 333 -19.18 13.94 3.98
C SER A 333 -19.11 13.71 5.50
N ASP A 334 -19.99 12.87 6.03
CA ASP A 334 -20.00 12.54 7.46
C ASP A 334 -18.68 11.91 7.91
N LEU A 335 -18.08 11.08 7.06
CA LEU A 335 -16.76 10.47 7.32
C LEU A 335 -15.66 11.55 7.44
N HIS A 336 -15.63 12.50 6.51
CA HIS A 336 -14.68 13.62 6.55
C HIS A 336 -14.96 14.61 7.69
N ARG A 337 -16.22 14.74 8.11
CA ARG A 337 -16.59 15.51 9.31
C ARG A 337 -16.03 14.88 10.57
N ALA A 338 -16.20 13.57 10.74
CA ALA A 338 -15.60 12.79 11.83
C ALA A 338 -14.08 12.86 11.82
N CYS A 339 -13.46 12.70 10.63
CA CYS A 339 -12.02 12.85 10.41
C CYS A 339 -11.51 14.21 10.92
N GLY A 340 -12.13 15.31 10.49
CA GLY A 340 -11.75 16.65 10.93
C GLY A 340 -11.91 16.85 12.46
N ALA A 341 -12.95 16.29 13.04
CA ALA A 341 -13.19 16.35 14.48
C ALA A 341 -12.13 15.57 15.28
N ASP A 342 -11.73 14.37 14.81
CA ASP A 342 -10.71 13.59 15.48
C ASP A 342 -9.31 14.21 15.35
N ILE A 343 -8.97 14.81 14.20
CA ILE A 343 -7.70 15.55 14.07
C ILE A 343 -7.68 16.79 14.96
N ALA A 344 -8.78 17.52 15.04
CA ALA A 344 -8.88 18.69 15.91
C ALA A 344 -8.74 18.30 17.39
N ARG A 345 -9.45 17.24 17.83
CA ARG A 345 -9.41 16.73 19.20
C ARG A 345 -8.03 16.24 19.61
N GLY A 346 -7.38 15.43 18.75
CA GLY A 346 -6.03 14.93 19.02
C GLY A 346 -4.99 16.04 19.05
N SER A 347 -5.14 17.07 18.20
CA SER A 347 -4.25 18.25 18.24
C SER A 347 -4.37 19.03 19.56
N LEU A 348 -5.57 19.14 20.12
CA LEU A 348 -5.78 19.78 21.43
C LEU A 348 -5.17 18.94 22.56
N ARG A 349 -5.21 17.62 22.48
CA ARG A 349 -4.55 16.73 23.44
C ARG A 349 -3.04 16.88 23.41
N LEU A 350 -2.43 16.88 22.23
CA LEU A 350 -0.99 17.13 22.09
C LEU A 350 -0.58 18.49 22.64
N TRP A 351 -1.38 19.53 22.37
CA TRP A 351 -1.14 20.85 22.96
C TRP A 351 -1.20 20.84 24.47
N SER A 352 -2.19 20.18 25.09
CA SER A 352 -2.30 20.12 26.56
C SER A 352 -1.14 19.36 27.21
N GLN A 353 -0.61 18.34 26.56
CA GLN A 353 0.57 17.60 27.04
C GLN A 353 1.84 18.46 27.05
N THR A 354 2.06 19.25 26.00
CA THR A 354 3.24 20.10 25.88
C THR A 354 3.19 21.32 26.79
N CYS A 355 2.00 21.88 27.06
CA CYS A 355 1.83 23.01 27.97
C CYS A 355 1.73 22.60 29.46
N GLY A 356 1.45 21.33 29.74
CA GLY A 356 1.29 20.81 31.10
C GLY A 356 2.57 20.31 31.77
N SER A 357 3.68 20.21 31.06
CA SER A 357 4.99 19.89 31.65
C SER A 357 5.51 21.14 32.37
N PRO A 358 5.73 21.11 33.72
CA PRO A 358 6.39 22.23 34.38
C PRO A 358 7.78 22.40 33.74
N PRO A 359 8.26 23.66 33.60
CA PRO A 359 9.61 23.89 33.11
C PRO A 359 10.56 23.15 34.05
N ASP A 360 11.45 22.34 33.50
CA ASP A 360 12.53 21.70 34.22
C ASP A 360 13.20 22.79 35.07
N ALA A 361 13.09 22.62 36.38
CA ALA A 361 13.87 23.39 37.35
C ALA A 361 15.31 22.90 37.24
N SER A 362 15.96 23.19 36.09
CA SER A 362 17.39 23.12 35.96
C SER A 362 17.97 24.25 36.83
N GLY A 363 18.45 23.83 37.98
CA GLY A 363 19.00 24.65 39.02
C GLY A 363 19.99 25.66 38.52
N GLU A 364 19.67 26.89 38.76
CA GLU A 364 20.68 27.89 39.09
C GLU A 364 20.94 27.81 40.56
N SER A 365 21.97 27.04 40.91
CA SER A 365 22.62 27.18 42.24
C SER A 365 23.47 28.44 42.20
N TRP A 366 23.12 29.34 43.08
CA TRP A 366 23.98 30.45 43.48
C TRP A 366 25.17 29.95 44.30
#